data_4adbab2830ef61c10d402dc928f6b69b
#
_entry.id   4adbab2830ef61c10d402dc928f6b69b
#
_cell.length_a   1.000
_cell.length_b   1.000
_cell.length_c   1.000
_cell.angle_alpha   90.00
_cell.angle_beta   90.00
_cell.angle_gamma   90.00
#
_symmetry.space_group_name_H-M   'P 1'
#
loop_
_entity.id
_entity.type
_entity.pdbx_description
1 polymer ?
#
loop_
_entity_poly.entity_id
_entity_poly.type
_entity_poly.pdbx_seq_one_letter_code
_entity_poly.pdbx_strand_id
1 'polypeptide(L)'
;MSMHVFAVWDFMSLLKALQIQLTTTTVPWRPRSKGSLARFINEIVFAEESDVNEKGEPKSHFEMYLDSMRQMGSDSTEINHLIKGLEKGDSIHSIIDGLYIERCVKEFMQFTFKVIESGKPHCIAAAFTFGREDLIPDMFIEILKKADSKKTKYNKLAYYLDRHIELDGDEHGPLSMQMVEELCDNDPKKIEEVLQVSKEALEQRIKLWDGIKEKIVAQESRLPIAETRPNKKLKNAILVVSIVIPVAVAILFSVKIEGFDLSFLPPIYASLNGLTAIGLVLALVAIKFKKIKIHQRIIQSCLSFSILFLLLYVLYHMTSDSTKYGDINGNGILESAEALAVSDTRSVYFFILVSHIFLSLVVIPLVLFTYKFAWEGNYERHKKWTRVAFPIWLYVAVTGVIVYYMI
;
A
#
# COMPACT_ATOMS: atom_id res chain seq x y z
N MET A 1 -2.51 -10.85 -14.10
CA MET A 1 -3.35 -12.05 -14.36
C MET A 1 -2.72 -12.96 -15.42
N SER A 2 -2.25 -12.48 -16.57
CA SER A 2 -1.68 -13.30 -17.67
C SER A 2 -0.50 -14.21 -17.29
N MET A 3 0.24 -13.91 -16.23
CA MET A 3 1.28 -14.80 -15.66
C MET A 3 0.72 -15.69 -14.57
N HIS A 4 -0.16 -15.18 -13.72
CA HIS A 4 -0.68 -15.91 -12.57
C HIS A 4 -1.66 -17.02 -12.95
N VAL A 5 -2.33 -16.92 -14.09
CA VAL A 5 -3.26 -17.96 -14.58
C VAL A 5 -2.62 -19.34 -14.69
N PHE A 6 -1.33 -19.40 -14.98
CA PHE A 6 -0.58 -20.66 -15.01
C PHE A 6 -0.44 -21.30 -13.63
N ALA A 7 -0.34 -20.48 -12.57
CA ALA A 7 -0.32 -20.99 -11.21
C ALA A 7 -1.70 -21.49 -10.74
N VAL A 8 -2.79 -20.90 -11.24
CA VAL A 8 -4.15 -21.36 -10.99
C VAL A 8 -4.39 -22.71 -11.69
N TRP A 9 -3.95 -22.85 -12.95
CA TRP A 9 -4.02 -24.10 -13.68
C TRP A 9 -3.13 -25.19 -13.08
N ASP A 10 -1.92 -24.84 -12.69
CA ASP A 10 -0.89 -25.72 -12.12
C ASP A 10 -1.33 -26.35 -10.79
N PHE A 11 -2.06 -25.58 -9.97
CA PHE A 11 -2.69 -26.06 -8.75
C PHE A 11 -3.57 -27.30 -8.98
N MET A 12 -4.43 -27.24 -10.01
CA MET A 12 -5.28 -28.37 -10.36
C MET A 12 -4.47 -29.61 -10.76
N SER A 13 -3.32 -29.45 -11.36
CA SER A 13 -2.44 -30.58 -11.72
C SER A 13 -1.89 -31.28 -10.48
N LEU A 14 -1.46 -30.52 -9.46
CA LEU A 14 -1.05 -31.09 -8.16
C LEU A 14 -2.21 -31.79 -7.45
N LEU A 15 -3.37 -31.15 -7.39
CA LEU A 15 -4.57 -31.69 -6.76
C LEU A 15 -5.02 -32.97 -7.42
N LYS A 16 -5.04 -33.06 -8.76
CA LYS A 16 -5.38 -34.27 -9.50
C LYS A 16 -4.34 -35.39 -9.32
N ALA A 17 -3.05 -35.03 -9.21
CA ALA A 17 -2.00 -35.99 -8.90
C ALA A 17 -2.19 -36.61 -7.49
N LEU A 18 -2.57 -35.80 -6.49
CA LEU A 18 -2.94 -36.29 -5.16
C LEU A 18 -4.21 -37.13 -5.19
N GLN A 19 -5.24 -36.73 -5.94
CA GLN A 19 -6.47 -37.50 -6.08
C GLN A 19 -6.19 -38.90 -6.65
N ILE A 20 -5.38 -39.01 -7.70
CA ILE A 20 -4.98 -40.32 -8.30
C ILE A 20 -4.26 -41.17 -7.28
N GLN A 21 -3.42 -40.62 -6.42
CA GLN A 21 -2.61 -41.37 -5.47
C GLN A 21 -3.36 -41.75 -4.18
N LEU A 22 -4.22 -40.85 -3.69
CA LEU A 22 -4.87 -41.00 -2.38
C LEU A 22 -6.30 -41.55 -2.47
N THR A 23 -6.89 -41.56 -3.68
CA THR A 23 -8.21 -42.14 -3.94
C THR A 23 -8.12 -43.27 -4.99
N THR A 24 -9.24 -43.92 -5.33
CA THR A 24 -9.31 -44.86 -6.43
C THR A 24 -10.08 -44.28 -7.60
N THR A 25 -9.37 -43.89 -8.65
CA THR A 25 -9.90 -43.30 -9.88
C THR A 25 -9.98 -44.33 -11.03
N THR A 26 -9.65 -45.59 -10.76
CA THR A 26 -9.61 -46.69 -11.75
C THR A 26 -10.74 -47.66 -11.54
N VAL A 27 -11.06 -48.42 -12.61
CA VAL A 27 -12.07 -49.51 -12.61
C VAL A 27 -11.32 -50.82 -12.79
N PRO A 28 -11.67 -51.91 -12.02
CA PRO A 28 -12.66 -51.96 -10.96
C PRO A 28 -12.24 -51.21 -9.69
N TRP A 29 -13.21 -50.61 -9.00
CA TRP A 29 -12.98 -49.83 -7.79
C TRP A 29 -12.54 -50.71 -6.61
N ARG A 30 -11.66 -50.15 -5.77
CA ARG A 30 -11.29 -50.72 -4.47
C ARG A 30 -11.13 -49.61 -3.43
N PRO A 31 -11.48 -49.85 -2.14
CA PRO A 31 -11.28 -48.88 -1.10
C PRO A 31 -9.79 -48.61 -0.85
N ARG A 32 -9.45 -47.37 -0.48
CA ARG A 32 -8.12 -47.00 0.02
C ARG A 32 -8.07 -47.11 1.54
N SER A 33 -6.89 -47.37 2.10
CA SER A 33 -6.69 -47.61 3.53
C SER A 33 -6.87 -46.35 4.39
N LYS A 34 -6.66 -45.15 3.83
CA LYS A 34 -6.74 -43.88 4.53
C LYS A 34 -7.95 -43.07 4.03
N GLY A 35 -9.13 -43.34 4.59
CA GLY A 35 -10.38 -42.71 4.17
C GLY A 35 -10.42 -41.20 4.47
N SER A 36 -9.73 -40.72 5.53
CA SER A 36 -9.61 -39.29 5.87
C SER A 36 -8.95 -38.49 4.75
N LEU A 37 -7.83 -38.97 4.23
CA LEU A 37 -7.11 -38.30 3.13
C LEU A 37 -7.91 -38.33 1.83
N ALA A 38 -8.57 -39.46 1.54
CA ALA A 38 -9.44 -39.56 0.36
C ALA A 38 -10.62 -38.55 0.43
N ARG A 39 -11.24 -38.41 1.61
CA ARG A 39 -12.29 -37.45 1.84
C ARG A 39 -11.78 -36.02 1.63
N PHE A 40 -10.72 -35.63 2.30
CA PHE A 40 -10.12 -34.30 2.20
C PHE A 40 -9.83 -33.90 0.75
N ILE A 41 -9.11 -34.77 0.01
CA ILE A 41 -8.79 -34.47 -1.40
C ILE A 41 -10.04 -34.38 -2.28
N ASN A 42 -11.04 -35.22 -2.07
CA ASN A 42 -12.27 -35.17 -2.86
C ASN A 42 -13.12 -33.92 -2.53
N GLU A 43 -13.10 -33.43 -1.30
CA GLU A 43 -13.75 -32.16 -0.93
C GLU A 43 -13.12 -30.99 -1.69
N ILE A 44 -11.79 -30.90 -1.72
CA ILE A 44 -11.10 -29.85 -2.48
C ILE A 44 -11.35 -30.01 -3.99
N VAL A 45 -11.28 -31.24 -4.52
CA VAL A 45 -11.56 -31.49 -5.95
C VAL A 45 -12.99 -31.08 -6.30
N PHE A 46 -13.97 -31.37 -5.44
CA PHE A 46 -15.35 -30.95 -5.67
C PHE A 46 -15.47 -29.42 -5.72
N ALA A 47 -14.83 -28.73 -4.80
CA ALA A 47 -14.85 -27.28 -4.75
C ALA A 47 -14.13 -26.64 -5.96
N GLU A 48 -12.96 -27.16 -6.33
CA GLU A 48 -12.13 -26.55 -7.37
C GLU A 48 -12.59 -26.88 -8.79
N GLU A 49 -13.07 -28.10 -9.03
CA GLU A 49 -13.39 -28.59 -10.39
C GLU A 49 -14.85 -28.36 -10.78
N SER A 50 -15.77 -28.21 -9.81
CA SER A 50 -17.22 -28.22 -10.07
C SER A 50 -18.02 -27.31 -9.13
N ASP A 51 -17.47 -26.16 -8.77
CA ASP A 51 -18.16 -25.13 -8.00
C ASP A 51 -19.20 -24.40 -8.87
N VAL A 52 -19.82 -23.36 -8.32
CA VAL A 52 -20.77 -22.49 -9.02
C VAL A 52 -20.22 -21.07 -9.16
N ASN A 53 -20.42 -20.47 -10.32
CA ASN A 53 -20.03 -19.09 -10.56
C ASN A 53 -21.05 -18.09 -9.95
N GLU A 54 -20.80 -16.77 -10.13
CA GLU A 54 -21.66 -15.69 -9.63
C GLU A 54 -23.11 -15.70 -10.15
N LYS A 55 -23.41 -16.60 -11.09
CA LYS A 55 -24.77 -16.81 -11.65
C LYS A 55 -25.39 -18.12 -11.21
N GLY A 56 -24.70 -18.92 -10.39
CA GLY A 56 -25.12 -20.27 -10.02
C GLY A 56 -24.90 -21.33 -11.11
N GLU A 57 -24.09 -21.05 -12.13
CA GLU A 57 -23.74 -21.99 -13.19
C GLU A 57 -22.53 -22.83 -12.74
N PRO A 58 -22.54 -24.20 -12.88
CA PRO A 58 -21.39 -25.02 -12.55
C PRO A 58 -20.16 -24.64 -13.38
N LYS A 59 -19.03 -24.35 -12.68
CA LYS A 59 -17.74 -24.01 -13.29
C LYS A 59 -16.60 -24.34 -12.35
N SER A 60 -15.47 -24.74 -12.92
CA SER A 60 -14.21 -24.84 -12.18
C SER A 60 -13.68 -23.45 -11.80
N HIS A 61 -12.90 -23.38 -10.72
CA HIS A 61 -12.22 -22.14 -10.34
C HIS A 61 -11.30 -21.62 -11.45
N PHE A 62 -10.66 -22.51 -12.20
CA PHE A 62 -9.87 -22.13 -13.37
C PHE A 62 -10.71 -21.41 -14.44
N GLU A 63 -11.91 -21.91 -14.77
CA GLU A 63 -12.81 -21.27 -15.73
C GLU A 63 -13.33 -19.91 -15.20
N MET A 64 -13.63 -19.83 -13.90
CA MET A 64 -14.01 -18.56 -13.27
C MET A 64 -12.86 -17.54 -13.34
N TYR A 65 -11.61 -17.98 -13.16
CA TYR A 65 -10.44 -17.13 -13.32
C TYR A 65 -10.27 -16.64 -14.77
N LEU A 66 -10.48 -17.49 -15.76
CA LEU A 66 -10.48 -17.12 -17.18
C LEU A 66 -11.60 -16.12 -17.52
N ASP A 67 -12.79 -16.29 -16.94
CA ASP A 67 -13.89 -15.33 -17.08
C ASP A 67 -13.53 -13.96 -16.48
N SER A 68 -12.83 -13.95 -15.34
CA SER A 68 -12.32 -12.75 -14.72
C SER A 68 -11.26 -12.08 -15.58
N MET A 69 -10.34 -12.85 -16.16
CA MET A 69 -9.35 -12.33 -17.13
C MET A 69 -10.02 -11.66 -18.31
N ARG A 70 -11.07 -12.31 -18.89
CA ARG A 70 -11.83 -11.77 -20.01
C ARG A 70 -12.53 -10.46 -19.64
N GLN A 71 -13.15 -10.38 -18.47
CA GLN A 71 -13.78 -9.16 -17.96
C GLN A 71 -12.78 -8.01 -17.80
N MET A 72 -11.56 -8.32 -17.37
CA MET A 72 -10.49 -7.34 -17.19
C MET A 72 -9.72 -6.99 -18.45
N GLY A 73 -10.01 -7.63 -19.59
CA GLY A 73 -9.25 -7.47 -20.83
C GLY A 73 -7.82 -7.99 -20.75
N SER A 74 -7.57 -8.97 -19.87
CA SER A 74 -6.25 -9.59 -19.71
C SER A 74 -6.03 -10.64 -20.81
N ASP A 75 -4.81 -10.69 -21.34
CA ASP A 75 -4.44 -11.64 -22.38
C ASP A 75 -4.45 -13.08 -21.84
N SER A 76 -5.18 -13.96 -22.53
CA SER A 76 -5.28 -15.40 -22.24
C SER A 76 -4.76 -16.28 -23.39
N THR A 77 -4.04 -15.71 -24.35
CA THR A 77 -3.59 -16.43 -25.56
C THR A 77 -2.74 -17.64 -25.19
N GLU A 78 -1.71 -17.44 -24.37
CA GLU A 78 -0.75 -18.51 -24.05
C GLU A 78 -1.34 -19.60 -23.16
N ILE A 79 -2.20 -19.28 -22.19
CA ILE A 79 -2.90 -20.31 -21.43
C ILE A 79 -3.84 -21.14 -22.30
N ASN A 80 -4.50 -20.52 -23.27
CA ASN A 80 -5.32 -21.25 -24.24
C ASN A 80 -4.46 -22.13 -25.20
N HIS A 81 -3.23 -21.73 -25.53
CA HIS A 81 -2.29 -22.58 -26.26
C HIS A 81 -1.90 -23.81 -25.44
N LEU A 82 -1.64 -23.66 -24.13
CA LEU A 82 -1.37 -24.77 -23.24
C LEU A 82 -2.54 -25.76 -23.22
N ILE A 83 -3.77 -25.30 -22.99
CA ILE A 83 -4.95 -26.19 -22.95
C ILE A 83 -5.15 -26.93 -24.29
N LYS A 84 -5.04 -26.22 -25.43
CA LYS A 84 -5.14 -26.84 -26.75
C LYS A 84 -4.04 -27.86 -27.05
N GLY A 85 -2.84 -27.64 -26.57
CA GLY A 85 -1.74 -28.61 -26.66
C GLY A 85 -2.07 -29.91 -25.91
N LEU A 86 -2.59 -29.77 -24.67
CA LEU A 86 -3.05 -30.92 -23.88
C LEU A 86 -4.20 -31.68 -24.55
N GLU A 87 -5.18 -30.98 -25.13
CA GLU A 87 -6.29 -31.59 -25.88
C GLU A 87 -5.80 -32.42 -27.10
N LYS A 88 -4.69 -32.01 -27.69
CA LYS A 88 -4.05 -32.74 -28.80
C LYS A 88 -3.21 -33.95 -28.33
N GLY A 89 -2.96 -34.05 -27.01
CA GLY A 89 -2.12 -35.07 -26.43
C GLY A 89 -0.61 -34.78 -26.49
N ASP A 90 -0.23 -33.51 -26.70
CA ASP A 90 1.17 -33.11 -26.68
C ASP A 90 1.77 -33.27 -25.28
N SER A 91 3.06 -33.56 -25.19
CA SER A 91 3.77 -33.62 -23.91
C SER A 91 3.76 -32.29 -23.19
N ILE A 92 3.45 -32.27 -21.88
CA ILE A 92 3.43 -31.04 -21.08
C ILE A 92 4.76 -30.28 -21.14
N HIS A 93 5.88 -30.99 -21.13
CA HIS A 93 7.20 -30.36 -21.24
C HIS A 93 7.38 -29.67 -22.59
N SER A 94 7.00 -30.31 -23.69
CA SER A 94 7.05 -29.72 -25.03
C SER A 94 6.15 -28.49 -25.13
N ILE A 95 4.97 -28.55 -24.52
CA ILE A 95 4.05 -27.40 -24.49
C ILE A 95 4.68 -26.24 -23.74
N ILE A 96 5.17 -26.46 -22.48
CA ILE A 96 5.78 -25.42 -21.64
C ILE A 96 6.96 -24.74 -22.36
N ASP A 97 7.81 -25.54 -23.02
CA ASP A 97 8.97 -25.00 -23.73
C ASP A 97 8.55 -24.13 -24.93
N GLY A 98 7.45 -24.48 -25.60
CA GLY A 98 6.90 -23.76 -26.74
C GLY A 98 6.13 -22.48 -26.43
N LEU A 99 5.71 -22.24 -25.16
CA LEU A 99 4.95 -21.05 -24.78
C LEU A 99 5.79 -19.77 -24.83
N TYR A 100 5.18 -18.67 -25.23
CA TYR A 100 5.79 -17.33 -25.21
C TYR A 100 5.45 -16.59 -23.89
N ILE A 101 5.98 -17.11 -22.80
CA ILE A 101 5.76 -16.58 -21.43
C ILE A 101 7.09 -16.35 -20.73
N GLU A 102 7.04 -15.60 -19.63
CA GLU A 102 8.20 -15.29 -18.81
C GLU A 102 8.85 -16.56 -18.25
N ARG A 103 10.18 -16.55 -18.16
CA ARG A 103 10.98 -17.67 -17.71
C ARG A 103 10.56 -18.17 -16.31
N CYS A 104 10.26 -17.26 -15.39
CA CYS A 104 9.81 -17.61 -14.04
C CYS A 104 8.50 -18.42 -14.03
N VAL A 105 7.60 -18.19 -15.01
CA VAL A 105 6.35 -18.96 -15.14
C VAL A 105 6.66 -20.38 -15.67
N LYS A 106 7.56 -20.51 -16.65
CA LYS A 106 8.01 -21.82 -17.14
C LYS A 106 8.66 -22.64 -16.03
N GLU A 107 9.62 -22.05 -15.30
CA GLU A 107 10.33 -22.72 -14.19
C GLU A 107 9.36 -23.15 -13.09
N PHE A 108 8.33 -22.37 -12.81
CA PHE A 108 7.30 -22.67 -11.83
C PHE A 108 6.52 -23.94 -12.21
N MET A 109 6.03 -24.03 -13.45
CA MET A 109 5.32 -25.22 -13.95
C MET A 109 6.25 -26.43 -14.09
N GLN A 110 7.47 -26.26 -14.61
CA GLN A 110 8.46 -27.34 -14.72
C GLN A 110 8.78 -27.95 -13.36
N PHE A 111 8.89 -27.14 -12.30
CA PHE A 111 9.05 -27.64 -10.95
C PHE A 111 7.87 -28.52 -10.52
N THR A 112 6.64 -28.06 -10.75
CA THR A 112 5.42 -28.82 -10.41
C THR A 112 5.41 -30.19 -11.11
N PHE A 113 5.65 -30.24 -12.42
CA PHE A 113 5.62 -31.51 -13.14
C PHE A 113 6.78 -32.43 -12.76
N LYS A 114 7.98 -31.89 -12.46
CA LYS A 114 9.09 -32.65 -11.87
C LYS A 114 8.67 -33.33 -10.54
N VAL A 115 7.94 -32.61 -9.67
CA VAL A 115 7.44 -33.17 -8.41
C VAL A 115 6.38 -34.25 -8.65
N ILE A 116 5.42 -33.99 -9.54
CA ILE A 116 4.37 -34.96 -9.90
C ILE A 116 4.99 -36.26 -10.47
N GLU A 117 5.93 -36.13 -11.39
CA GLU A 117 6.62 -37.23 -12.04
C GLU A 117 7.51 -38.05 -11.10
N SER A 118 7.90 -37.49 -9.96
CA SER A 118 8.61 -38.26 -8.91
C SER A 118 7.76 -39.43 -8.39
N GLY A 119 6.43 -39.35 -8.55
CA GLY A 119 5.50 -40.37 -8.06
C GLY A 119 5.44 -40.49 -6.54
N LYS A 120 6.05 -39.55 -5.79
CA LYS A 120 6.14 -39.54 -4.32
C LYS A 120 5.00 -38.75 -3.69
N PRO A 121 3.98 -39.41 -3.06
CA PRO A 121 2.81 -38.71 -2.52
C PRO A 121 3.17 -37.60 -1.51
N HIS A 122 4.15 -37.89 -0.62
CA HIS A 122 4.59 -36.90 0.39
C HIS A 122 5.25 -35.66 -0.23
N CYS A 123 5.97 -35.80 -1.34
CA CYS A 123 6.55 -34.69 -2.08
C CYS A 123 5.48 -33.85 -2.80
N ILE A 124 4.50 -34.52 -3.43
CA ILE A 124 3.39 -33.88 -4.12
C ILE A 124 2.53 -33.11 -3.09
N ALA A 125 2.23 -33.75 -1.94
CA ALA A 125 1.53 -33.08 -0.83
C ALA A 125 2.30 -31.88 -0.27
N ALA A 126 3.62 -31.97 -0.15
CA ALA A 126 4.46 -30.86 0.30
C ALA A 126 4.41 -29.67 -0.67
N ALA A 127 4.53 -29.90 -1.97
CA ALA A 127 4.43 -28.85 -2.99
C ALA A 127 3.03 -28.22 -3.01
N PHE A 128 1.97 -29.01 -2.80
CA PHE A 128 0.60 -28.55 -2.69
C PHE A 128 0.41 -27.67 -1.44
N THR A 129 0.68 -28.23 -0.26
CA THR A 129 0.44 -27.56 1.04
C THR A 129 1.25 -26.26 1.17
N PHE A 130 2.57 -26.35 1.08
CA PHE A 130 3.46 -25.22 1.36
C PHE A 130 3.68 -24.30 0.17
N GLY A 131 3.45 -24.76 -1.04
CA GLY A 131 3.70 -23.99 -2.26
C GLY A 131 2.46 -23.34 -2.87
N ARG A 132 1.24 -23.75 -2.48
CA ARG A 132 0.01 -23.34 -3.18
C ARG A 132 -1.11 -22.90 -2.25
N GLU A 133 -1.51 -23.69 -1.25
CA GLU A 133 -2.74 -23.53 -0.49
C GLU A 133 -2.82 -22.22 0.30
N ASP A 134 -1.78 -21.87 1.01
CA ASP A 134 -1.85 -20.86 2.09
C ASP A 134 -1.51 -19.41 1.67
N LEU A 135 -1.30 -19.08 0.40
CA LEU A 135 -0.57 -17.86 0.02
C LEU A 135 -1.36 -16.81 -0.80
N ILE A 136 -2.60 -17.07 -1.21
CA ILE A 136 -3.25 -16.29 -2.28
C ILE A 136 -4.29 -15.25 -1.80
N PRO A 137 -5.14 -15.49 -0.78
CA PRO A 137 -6.31 -14.65 -0.56
C PRO A 137 -6.00 -13.21 -0.18
N ASP A 138 -5.16 -12.99 0.82
CA ASP A 138 -4.99 -11.67 1.46
C ASP A 138 -4.43 -10.59 0.52
N MET A 139 -3.48 -10.94 -0.32
CA MET A 139 -2.84 -9.98 -1.22
C MET A 139 -3.79 -9.51 -2.32
N PHE A 140 -4.53 -10.42 -2.93
CA PHE A 140 -5.49 -10.09 -4.00
C PHE A 140 -6.69 -9.31 -3.46
N ILE A 141 -7.16 -9.62 -2.24
CA ILE A 141 -8.21 -8.89 -1.55
C ILE A 141 -7.81 -7.43 -1.34
N GLU A 142 -6.57 -7.18 -0.89
CA GLU A 142 -6.05 -5.82 -0.72
C GLU A 142 -5.98 -5.06 -2.05
N ILE A 143 -5.55 -5.71 -3.13
CA ILE A 143 -5.50 -5.13 -4.47
C ILE A 143 -6.91 -4.81 -4.97
N LEU A 144 -7.84 -5.75 -4.82
CA LEU A 144 -9.22 -5.58 -5.28
C LEU A 144 -9.95 -4.49 -4.49
N LYS A 145 -9.79 -4.42 -3.16
CA LYS A 145 -10.34 -3.34 -2.33
C LYS A 145 -9.87 -1.96 -2.78
N LYS A 146 -8.66 -1.84 -3.27
CA LYS A 146 -8.10 -0.59 -3.80
C LYS A 146 -8.58 -0.26 -5.21
N ALA A 147 -8.75 -1.28 -6.06
CA ALA A 147 -9.12 -1.12 -7.47
C ALA A 147 -10.63 -0.97 -7.68
N ASP A 148 -11.43 -1.67 -6.88
CA ASP A 148 -12.91 -1.68 -6.98
C ASP A 148 -13.55 -1.89 -5.61
N SER A 149 -13.61 -0.83 -4.81
CA SER A 149 -14.16 -0.87 -3.44
C SER A 149 -15.64 -1.26 -3.39
N LYS A 150 -16.38 -1.12 -4.48
CA LYS A 150 -17.80 -1.46 -4.59
C LYS A 150 -18.06 -2.82 -5.25
N LYS A 151 -17.00 -3.54 -5.66
CA LYS A 151 -17.07 -4.83 -6.37
C LYS A 151 -17.98 -4.82 -7.61
N THR A 152 -18.10 -3.67 -8.29
CA THR A 152 -19.01 -3.49 -9.44
C THR A 152 -18.33 -3.65 -10.79
N LYS A 153 -17.07 -3.26 -10.87
CA LYS A 153 -16.29 -3.27 -12.09
C LYS A 153 -15.63 -4.63 -12.37
N TYR A 154 -15.20 -5.30 -11.30
CA TYR A 154 -14.48 -6.58 -11.35
C TYR A 154 -15.19 -7.65 -10.51
N ASN A 155 -16.52 -7.72 -10.64
CA ASN A 155 -17.36 -8.61 -9.83
C ASN A 155 -17.01 -10.09 -9.98
N LYS A 156 -16.56 -10.55 -11.16
CA LYS A 156 -16.13 -11.93 -11.37
C LYS A 156 -14.87 -12.29 -10.57
N LEU A 157 -13.87 -11.42 -10.59
CA LEU A 157 -12.68 -11.61 -9.78
C LEU A 157 -12.99 -11.50 -8.29
N ALA A 158 -13.87 -10.57 -7.90
CA ALA A 158 -14.31 -10.44 -6.53
C ALA A 158 -14.99 -11.71 -6.02
N TYR A 159 -15.93 -12.26 -6.81
CA TYR A 159 -16.61 -13.50 -6.49
C TYR A 159 -15.64 -14.68 -6.38
N TYR A 160 -14.74 -14.84 -7.35
CA TYR A 160 -13.70 -15.86 -7.33
C TYR A 160 -12.87 -15.82 -6.04
N LEU A 161 -12.45 -14.64 -5.61
CA LEU A 161 -11.65 -14.48 -4.37
C LEU A 161 -12.49 -14.69 -3.10
N ASP A 162 -13.74 -14.20 -3.09
CA ASP A 162 -14.66 -14.42 -1.96
C ASP A 162 -14.96 -15.93 -1.79
N ARG A 163 -15.12 -16.69 -2.89
CA ARG A 163 -15.32 -18.16 -2.83
C ARG A 163 -14.13 -18.90 -2.25
N HIS A 164 -12.89 -18.51 -2.60
CA HIS A 164 -11.70 -19.12 -1.99
C HIS A 164 -11.64 -18.87 -0.48
N ILE A 165 -12.03 -17.68 0.00
CA ILE A 165 -12.06 -17.38 1.44
C ILE A 165 -13.13 -18.21 2.15
N GLU A 166 -14.30 -18.39 1.52
CA GLU A 166 -15.41 -19.17 2.11
C GLU A 166 -15.10 -20.65 2.18
N LEU A 167 -14.41 -21.21 1.18
CA LEU A 167 -14.11 -22.63 1.06
C LEU A 167 -12.81 -23.03 1.78
N ASP A 168 -11.79 -22.17 1.70
CA ASP A 168 -10.48 -22.40 2.33
C ASP A 168 -10.46 -22.05 3.83
N GLY A 169 -11.63 -21.76 4.44
CA GLY A 169 -11.76 -21.41 5.85
C GLY A 169 -10.78 -22.13 6.78
N ASP A 170 -10.74 -21.82 8.04
CA ASP A 170 -9.74 -22.23 9.05
C ASP A 170 -9.40 -23.75 9.12
N GLU A 171 -10.06 -24.58 8.31
CA GLU A 171 -9.93 -26.06 8.35
C GLU A 171 -8.95 -26.64 7.32
N HIS A 172 -8.75 -26.03 6.13
CA HIS A 172 -7.91 -26.63 5.07
C HIS A 172 -6.41 -26.63 5.41
N GLY A 173 -5.91 -25.57 6.02
CA GLY A 173 -4.51 -25.50 6.44
C GLY A 173 -4.10 -26.62 7.39
N PRO A 174 -4.79 -26.84 8.52
CA PRO A 174 -4.51 -27.95 9.43
C PRO A 174 -4.64 -29.34 8.77
N LEU A 175 -5.66 -29.56 7.93
CA LEU A 175 -5.86 -30.84 7.25
C LEU A 175 -4.78 -31.14 6.20
N SER A 176 -4.29 -30.11 5.49
CA SER A 176 -3.20 -30.27 4.53
C SER A 176 -1.87 -30.60 5.23
N MET A 177 -1.62 -30.00 6.40
CA MET A 177 -0.47 -30.37 7.25
C MET A 177 -0.56 -31.81 7.73
N GLN A 178 -1.74 -32.23 8.24
CA GLN A 178 -1.99 -33.60 8.66
C GLN A 178 -1.77 -34.59 7.49
N MET A 179 -2.19 -34.22 6.27
CA MET A 179 -1.93 -35.05 5.08
C MET A 179 -0.42 -35.29 4.87
N VAL A 180 0.39 -34.25 4.98
CA VAL A 180 1.85 -34.40 4.83
C VAL A 180 2.44 -35.30 5.93
N GLU A 181 2.03 -35.10 7.18
CA GLU A 181 2.48 -35.91 8.32
C GLU A 181 2.13 -37.37 8.13
N GLU A 182 0.87 -37.66 7.77
CA GLU A 182 0.40 -39.06 7.54
C GLU A 182 1.12 -39.74 6.37
N LEU A 183 1.52 -39.01 5.34
CA LEU A 183 2.25 -39.52 4.18
C LEU A 183 3.72 -39.75 4.49
N CYS A 184 4.30 -38.95 5.40
CA CYS A 184 5.66 -39.21 5.90
C CYS A 184 5.76 -40.48 6.76
N ASP A 185 4.73 -40.76 7.54
CA ASP A 185 4.67 -41.97 8.41
C ASP A 185 5.89 -42.10 9.34
N ASN A 186 6.36 -40.96 9.89
CA ASN A 186 7.56 -40.79 10.71
C ASN A 186 8.87 -41.30 10.06
N ASP A 187 8.92 -41.46 8.75
CA ASP A 187 10.14 -41.84 8.02
C ASP A 187 11.05 -40.59 7.87
N PRO A 188 12.25 -40.57 8.50
CA PRO A 188 13.15 -39.43 8.45
C PRO A 188 13.55 -39.02 7.02
N LYS A 189 13.64 -40.00 6.11
CA LYS A 189 14.00 -39.75 4.71
C LYS A 189 12.89 -39.01 3.97
N LYS A 190 11.63 -39.40 4.20
CA LYS A 190 10.48 -38.70 3.62
C LYS A 190 10.33 -37.29 4.20
N ILE A 191 10.60 -37.11 5.51
CA ILE A 191 10.57 -35.81 6.16
C ILE A 191 11.63 -34.87 5.53
N GLU A 192 12.85 -35.36 5.29
CA GLU A 192 13.89 -34.61 4.61
C GLU A 192 13.48 -34.22 3.18
N GLU A 193 12.92 -35.16 2.42
CA GLU A 193 12.39 -34.90 1.07
C GLU A 193 11.26 -33.84 1.08
N VAL A 194 10.35 -33.91 2.05
CA VAL A 194 9.27 -32.91 2.25
C VAL A 194 9.86 -31.52 2.52
N LEU A 195 10.84 -31.39 3.42
CA LEU A 195 11.49 -30.12 3.74
C LEU A 195 12.17 -29.53 2.51
N GLN A 196 12.87 -30.36 1.73
CA GLN A 196 13.54 -29.92 0.51
C GLN A 196 12.53 -29.43 -0.54
N VAL A 197 11.48 -30.19 -0.82
CA VAL A 197 10.45 -29.85 -1.81
C VAL A 197 9.67 -28.60 -1.37
N SER A 198 9.34 -28.49 -0.09
CA SER A 198 8.66 -27.29 0.45
C SER A 198 9.47 -26.03 0.23
N LYS A 199 10.78 -26.10 0.51
CA LYS A 199 11.70 -24.98 0.28
C LYS A 199 11.76 -24.61 -1.21
N GLU A 200 11.94 -25.59 -2.09
CA GLU A 200 11.96 -25.37 -3.54
C GLU A 200 10.63 -24.76 -4.03
N ALA A 201 9.49 -25.25 -3.54
CA ALA A 201 8.17 -24.73 -3.90
C ALA A 201 8.00 -23.25 -3.53
N LEU A 202 8.44 -22.86 -2.33
CA LEU A 202 8.44 -21.47 -1.89
C LEU A 202 9.39 -20.60 -2.71
N GLU A 203 10.59 -21.09 -3.04
CA GLU A 203 11.54 -20.37 -3.90
C GLU A 203 10.95 -20.13 -5.31
N GLN A 204 10.28 -21.13 -5.90
CA GLN A 204 9.60 -20.95 -7.19
C GLN A 204 8.46 -19.94 -7.09
N ARG A 205 7.71 -19.94 -5.99
CA ARG A 205 6.65 -18.97 -5.75
C ARG A 205 7.20 -17.54 -5.65
N ILE A 206 8.29 -17.34 -4.93
CA ILE A 206 8.98 -16.04 -4.81
C ILE A 206 9.43 -15.55 -6.20
N LYS A 207 10.08 -16.42 -7.00
CA LYS A 207 10.50 -16.07 -8.36
C LYS A 207 9.31 -15.68 -9.26
N LEU A 208 8.18 -16.36 -9.16
CA LEU A 208 6.99 -16.03 -9.91
C LEU A 208 6.46 -14.64 -9.53
N TRP A 209 6.41 -14.32 -8.23
CA TRP A 209 5.96 -13.01 -7.75
C TRP A 209 6.93 -11.89 -8.12
N ASP A 210 8.22 -12.12 -8.06
CA ASP A 210 9.23 -11.16 -8.50
C ASP A 210 9.10 -10.89 -10.01
N GLY A 211 8.91 -11.91 -10.84
CA GLY A 211 8.65 -11.73 -12.26
C GLY A 211 7.36 -10.96 -12.56
N ILE A 212 6.27 -11.21 -11.83
CA ILE A 212 5.02 -10.43 -11.94
C ILE A 212 5.26 -8.97 -11.57
N LYS A 213 5.97 -8.70 -10.48
CA LYS A 213 6.33 -7.36 -10.04
C LYS A 213 7.19 -6.63 -11.07
N GLU A 214 8.21 -7.29 -11.62
CA GLU A 214 9.06 -6.73 -12.68
C GLU A 214 8.25 -6.36 -13.92
N LYS A 215 7.31 -7.22 -14.33
CA LYS A 215 6.42 -6.95 -15.47
C LYS A 215 5.51 -5.75 -15.21
N ILE A 216 4.95 -5.62 -14.01
CA ILE A 216 4.13 -4.46 -13.61
C ILE A 216 4.98 -3.19 -13.68
N VAL A 217 6.16 -3.17 -13.08
CA VAL A 217 7.08 -2.02 -13.08
C VAL A 217 7.52 -1.66 -14.50
N ALA A 218 7.81 -2.67 -15.33
CA ALA A 218 8.18 -2.46 -16.73
C ALA A 218 7.00 -1.95 -17.58
N GLN A 219 5.77 -2.35 -17.29
CA GLN A 219 4.58 -1.78 -17.92
C GLN A 219 4.30 -0.36 -17.46
N GLU A 220 4.43 -0.08 -16.16
CA GLU A 220 4.32 1.29 -15.64
C GLU A 220 5.38 2.23 -16.23
N SER A 221 6.58 1.74 -16.49
CA SER A 221 7.65 2.51 -17.15
C SER A 221 7.48 2.65 -18.67
N ARG A 222 6.73 1.75 -19.31
CA ARG A 222 6.39 1.78 -20.75
C ARG A 222 5.06 2.47 -21.06
N LEU A 223 4.14 2.45 -20.13
CA LEU A 223 3.06 3.43 -20.19
C LEU A 223 3.80 4.75 -20.27
N PRO A 224 3.59 5.58 -21.35
CA PRO A 224 3.98 6.97 -21.29
C PRO A 224 3.42 7.36 -19.93
N ILE A 225 4.32 7.72 -18.99
CA ILE A 225 3.89 8.19 -17.67
C ILE A 225 2.61 8.87 -17.99
N ALA A 226 1.45 8.23 -17.72
CA ALA A 226 0.24 8.99 -17.83
C ALA A 226 0.65 10.14 -16.97
N GLU A 227 1.21 11.16 -17.66
CA GLU A 227 1.34 12.45 -17.08
C GLU A 227 -0.05 12.57 -16.56
N THR A 228 -0.21 12.29 -15.26
CA THR A 228 -1.28 12.92 -14.53
C THR A 228 -1.07 14.32 -14.97
N ARG A 229 -1.79 14.69 -16.06
CA ARG A 229 -1.54 15.92 -16.82
C ARG A 229 -1.39 16.91 -15.75
N PRO A 230 -0.15 17.44 -15.50
CA PRO A 230 0.11 18.13 -14.25
C PRO A 230 -1.03 19.11 -14.23
N ASN A 231 -1.91 18.99 -13.23
CA ASN A 231 -3.14 19.73 -13.27
C ASN A 231 -2.66 21.19 -13.30
N LYS A 232 -2.45 21.70 -14.53
CA LYS A 232 -1.86 23.02 -14.77
C LYS A 232 -2.66 24.04 -13.97
N LYS A 233 -3.98 23.78 -13.85
CA LYS A 233 -4.88 24.58 -13.02
C LYS A 233 -4.48 24.49 -11.55
N LEU A 234 -4.24 23.31 -11.02
CA LEU A 234 -3.84 23.12 -9.62
C LEU A 234 -2.43 23.67 -9.36
N LYS A 235 -1.48 23.45 -10.26
CA LYS A 235 -0.14 24.03 -10.18
C LYS A 235 -0.21 25.56 -10.18
N ASN A 236 -0.97 26.15 -11.11
CA ASN A 236 -1.15 27.59 -11.20
C ASN A 236 -1.89 28.13 -9.97
N ALA A 237 -2.91 27.42 -9.47
CA ALA A 237 -3.60 27.81 -8.24
C ALA A 237 -2.64 27.84 -7.04
N ILE A 238 -1.79 26.82 -6.87
CA ILE A 238 -0.77 26.80 -5.80
C ILE A 238 0.19 27.99 -5.95
N LEU A 239 0.68 28.28 -7.15
CA LEU A 239 1.55 29.42 -7.40
C LEU A 239 0.85 30.75 -7.07
N VAL A 240 -0.39 30.93 -7.53
CA VAL A 240 -1.20 32.11 -7.25
C VAL A 240 -1.41 32.27 -5.73
N VAL A 241 -1.84 31.21 -5.04
CA VAL A 241 -2.05 31.21 -3.58
C VAL A 241 -0.75 31.51 -2.83
N SER A 242 0.40 30.96 -3.29
CA SER A 242 1.71 31.21 -2.68
C SER A 242 2.21 32.65 -2.81
N ILE A 243 1.68 33.41 -3.78
CA ILE A 243 1.99 34.84 -3.95
C ILE A 243 0.92 35.68 -3.29
N VAL A 244 -0.35 35.36 -3.50
CA VAL A 244 -1.49 36.16 -3.02
C VAL A 244 -1.53 36.19 -1.48
N ILE A 245 -1.28 35.06 -0.80
CA ILE A 245 -1.30 35.04 0.67
C ILE A 245 -0.28 35.99 1.29
N PRO A 246 1.04 35.94 0.96
CA PRO A 246 2.01 36.90 1.50
C PRO A 246 1.69 38.35 1.17
N VAL A 247 1.26 38.64 -0.06
CA VAL A 247 0.88 40.00 -0.47
C VAL A 247 -0.35 40.50 0.29
N ALA A 248 -1.38 39.65 0.41
CA ALA A 248 -2.58 39.99 1.17
C ALA A 248 -2.25 40.25 2.65
N VAL A 249 -1.40 39.39 3.26
CA VAL A 249 -0.95 39.60 4.66
C VAL A 249 -0.22 40.92 4.81
N ALA A 250 0.70 41.27 3.89
CA ALA A 250 1.44 42.54 3.92
C ALA A 250 0.51 43.75 3.78
N ILE A 251 -0.50 43.69 2.91
CA ILE A 251 -1.51 44.74 2.74
C ILE A 251 -2.38 44.87 4.00
N LEU A 252 -2.85 43.77 4.55
CA LEU A 252 -3.73 43.71 5.72
C LEU A 252 -3.04 44.27 6.97
N PHE A 253 -1.72 44.14 7.10
CA PHE A 253 -0.97 44.82 8.20
C PHE A 253 -0.96 46.32 8.12
N SER A 254 -1.25 46.89 6.96
CA SER A 254 -1.40 48.36 6.80
C SER A 254 -2.81 48.88 7.12
N VAL A 255 -3.76 47.94 7.32
CA VAL A 255 -5.16 48.27 7.65
C VAL A 255 -5.35 48.11 9.15
N LYS A 256 -5.75 49.19 9.82
CA LYS A 256 -6.12 49.16 11.25
C LYS A 256 -7.63 49.23 11.39
N ILE A 257 -8.17 48.37 12.25
CA ILE A 257 -9.58 48.29 12.60
C ILE A 257 -9.69 48.68 14.08
N GLU A 258 -10.31 49.81 14.36
CA GLU A 258 -10.51 50.32 15.71
C GLU A 258 -11.77 49.73 16.36
N GLY A 259 -11.81 49.65 17.67
CA GLY A 259 -12.99 49.27 18.45
C GLY A 259 -13.11 47.80 18.80
N PHE A 260 -12.13 47.00 18.49
CA PHE A 260 -12.08 45.56 18.90
C PHE A 260 -10.85 45.29 19.75
N ASP A 261 -11.05 44.74 20.96
CA ASP A 261 -9.95 44.22 21.79
C ASP A 261 -9.82 42.73 21.57
N LEU A 262 -8.76 42.32 20.87
CA LEU A 262 -8.42 40.94 20.58
C LEU A 262 -7.10 40.52 21.25
N SER A 263 -6.74 41.15 22.36
CA SER A 263 -5.53 40.88 23.14
C SER A 263 -5.44 39.41 23.66
N PHE A 264 -6.54 38.66 23.65
CA PHE A 264 -6.61 37.23 24.01
C PHE A 264 -6.15 36.27 22.89
N LEU A 265 -5.95 36.73 21.66
CA LEU A 265 -5.59 35.86 20.51
C LEU A 265 -4.14 35.36 20.52
N PRO A 266 -3.11 36.10 20.98
CA PRO A 266 -1.72 35.63 20.95
C PRO A 266 -1.49 34.29 21.59
N PRO A 267 -1.98 33.96 22.80
CA PRO A 267 -1.83 32.64 23.38
C PRO A 267 -2.53 31.51 22.57
N ILE A 268 -3.65 31.84 21.90
CA ILE A 268 -4.41 30.90 21.11
C ILE A 268 -3.63 30.52 19.86
N TYR A 269 -3.19 31.51 19.07
CA TYR A 269 -2.47 31.20 17.84
C TYR A 269 -1.06 30.64 18.12
N ALA A 270 -0.40 31.00 19.22
CA ALA A 270 0.85 30.36 19.64
C ALA A 270 0.63 28.86 20.00
N SER A 271 -0.48 28.55 20.68
CA SER A 271 -0.87 27.16 20.98
C SER A 271 -1.11 26.34 19.71
N LEU A 272 -1.72 26.94 18.66
CA LEU A 272 -1.90 26.27 17.36
C LEU A 272 -0.57 25.91 16.69
N ASN A 273 0.43 26.79 16.79
CA ASN A 273 1.79 26.50 16.33
C ASN A 273 2.43 25.37 17.14
N GLY A 274 2.27 25.36 18.45
CA GLY A 274 2.75 24.28 19.32
C GLY A 274 2.12 22.93 18.96
N LEU A 275 0.78 22.90 18.77
CA LEU A 275 0.06 21.71 18.32
C LEU A 275 0.51 21.25 16.91
N THR A 276 0.80 22.21 16.03
CA THR A 276 1.35 21.89 14.69
C THR A 276 2.73 21.25 14.81
N ALA A 277 3.62 21.77 15.64
CA ALA A 277 4.95 21.20 15.85
C ALA A 277 4.88 19.78 16.40
N ILE A 278 4.06 19.53 17.42
CA ILE A 278 3.81 18.21 17.99
C ILE A 278 3.22 17.27 16.92
N GLY A 279 2.20 17.73 16.19
CA GLY A 279 1.55 16.98 15.13
C GLY A 279 2.52 16.56 14.02
N LEU A 280 3.43 17.44 13.58
CA LEU A 280 4.45 17.12 12.59
C LEU A 280 5.37 16.00 13.05
N VAL A 281 5.82 16.00 14.30
CA VAL A 281 6.64 14.94 14.89
C VAL A 281 5.84 13.62 14.93
N LEU A 282 4.59 13.67 15.39
CA LEU A 282 3.72 12.49 15.42
C LEU A 282 3.43 11.93 14.01
N ALA A 283 3.27 12.81 13.02
CA ALA A 283 3.11 12.40 11.62
C ALA A 283 4.37 11.69 11.09
N LEU A 284 5.56 12.17 11.44
CA LEU A 284 6.81 11.52 11.09
C LEU A 284 6.95 10.13 11.76
N VAL A 285 6.56 10.01 13.02
CA VAL A 285 6.52 8.74 13.74
C VAL A 285 5.53 7.78 13.08
N ALA A 286 4.32 8.25 12.78
CA ALA A 286 3.28 7.43 12.14
C ALA A 286 3.74 6.85 10.80
N ILE A 287 4.43 7.63 9.95
CA ILE A 287 4.92 7.13 8.65
C ILE A 287 6.09 6.14 8.82
N LYS A 288 6.97 6.31 9.83
CA LYS A 288 8.01 5.33 10.15
C LYS A 288 7.43 3.96 10.52
N PHE A 289 6.30 3.94 11.20
CA PHE A 289 5.55 2.72 11.51
C PHE A 289 4.57 2.29 10.40
N LYS A 290 4.71 2.82 9.18
CA LYS A 290 3.88 2.51 8.00
C LYS A 290 2.38 2.77 8.19
N LYS A 291 1.98 3.56 9.19
CA LYS A 291 0.57 3.92 9.48
C LYS A 291 0.13 5.12 8.60
N ILE A 292 0.03 4.88 7.28
CA ILE A 292 -0.21 5.93 6.26
C ILE A 292 -1.49 6.74 6.54
N LYS A 293 -2.61 6.08 6.91
CA LYS A 293 -3.88 6.77 7.20
C LYS A 293 -3.78 7.72 8.39
N ILE A 294 -3.03 7.33 9.42
CA ILE A 294 -2.79 8.16 10.61
C ILE A 294 -1.92 9.36 10.24
N HIS A 295 -0.81 9.13 9.53
CA HIS A 295 0.04 10.19 8.99
C HIS A 295 -0.78 11.22 8.20
N GLN A 296 -1.63 10.75 7.28
CA GLN A 296 -2.47 11.63 6.45
C GLN A 296 -3.42 12.50 7.30
N ARG A 297 -4.11 11.91 8.28
CA ARG A 297 -5.03 12.65 9.16
C ARG A 297 -4.31 13.70 10.00
N ILE A 298 -3.16 13.33 10.58
CA ILE A 298 -2.37 14.26 11.39
C ILE A 298 -1.88 15.43 10.52
N ILE A 299 -1.36 15.19 9.31
CA ILE A 299 -0.92 16.26 8.39
C ILE A 299 -2.09 17.17 8.00
N GLN A 300 -3.29 16.63 7.76
CA GLN A 300 -4.47 17.44 7.49
C GLN A 300 -4.85 18.33 8.68
N SER A 301 -4.75 17.82 9.91
CA SER A 301 -4.95 18.63 11.13
C SER A 301 -3.89 19.73 11.25
N CYS A 302 -2.61 19.43 10.99
CA CYS A 302 -1.54 20.44 11.00
C CYS A 302 -1.78 21.55 9.97
N LEU A 303 -2.26 21.21 8.77
CA LEU A 303 -2.64 22.20 7.75
C LEU A 303 -3.79 23.09 8.23
N SER A 304 -4.83 22.48 8.83
CA SER A 304 -5.96 23.23 9.37
C SER A 304 -5.53 24.17 10.50
N PHE A 305 -4.66 23.74 11.40
CA PHE A 305 -4.10 24.59 12.46
C PHE A 305 -3.26 25.72 11.89
N SER A 306 -2.46 25.50 10.85
CA SER A 306 -1.67 26.54 10.20
C SER A 306 -2.52 27.58 9.49
N ILE A 307 -3.63 27.17 8.87
CA ILE A 307 -4.60 28.11 8.27
C ILE A 307 -5.27 28.94 9.37
N LEU A 308 -5.75 28.31 10.43
CA LEU A 308 -6.39 28.99 11.54
C LEU A 308 -5.41 29.96 12.25
N PHE A 309 -4.17 29.51 12.46
CA PHE A 309 -3.09 30.37 12.95
C PHE A 309 -2.96 31.64 12.11
N LEU A 310 -2.85 31.47 10.78
CA LEU A 310 -2.68 32.66 9.89
C LEU A 310 -3.84 33.63 9.98
N LEU A 311 -5.07 33.14 10.00
CA LEU A 311 -6.26 33.95 10.12
C LEU A 311 -6.29 34.75 11.44
N LEU A 312 -6.05 34.06 12.57
CA LEU A 312 -6.05 34.73 13.89
C LEU A 312 -4.88 35.69 14.03
N TYR A 313 -3.72 35.37 13.49
CA TYR A 313 -2.53 36.21 13.50
C TYR A 313 -2.76 37.53 12.71
N VAL A 314 -3.32 37.43 11.50
CA VAL A 314 -3.65 38.64 10.70
C VAL A 314 -4.71 39.44 11.40
N LEU A 315 -5.75 38.83 11.93
CA LEU A 315 -6.82 39.52 12.64
C LEU A 315 -6.29 40.30 13.84
N TYR A 316 -5.40 39.68 14.63
CA TYR A 316 -4.75 40.35 15.77
C TYR A 316 -3.95 41.59 15.31
N HIS A 317 -3.13 41.44 14.25
CA HIS A 317 -2.29 42.58 13.79
C HIS A 317 -3.07 43.71 13.12
N MET A 318 -4.31 43.45 12.66
CA MET A 318 -5.21 44.50 12.18
C MET A 318 -5.89 45.29 13.31
N THR A 319 -6.00 44.72 14.50
CA THR A 319 -6.77 45.30 15.62
C THR A 319 -5.89 45.78 16.77
N SER A 320 -4.64 45.33 16.82
CA SER A 320 -3.72 45.63 17.92
C SER A 320 -2.46 46.34 17.42
N ASP A 321 -1.84 47.15 18.25
CA ASP A 321 -0.55 47.76 17.96
C ASP A 321 0.59 46.74 18.10
N SER A 322 1.70 46.99 17.42
CA SER A 322 2.85 46.11 17.47
C SER A 322 3.56 46.16 18.82
N THR A 323 3.64 45.03 19.51
CA THR A 323 4.41 44.91 20.76
C THR A 323 5.89 45.02 20.44
N LYS A 324 6.62 45.83 21.20
CA LYS A 324 8.07 46.00 21.07
C LYS A 324 8.80 45.02 21.99
N TYR A 325 9.81 44.35 21.46
CA TYR A 325 10.62 43.45 22.25
C TYR A 325 11.35 44.18 23.39
N GLY A 326 11.10 43.75 24.61
CA GLY A 326 11.65 44.38 25.82
C GLY A 326 10.79 45.49 26.43
N ASP A 327 9.64 45.81 25.87
CA ASP A 327 8.64 46.70 26.47
C ASP A 327 7.91 45.96 27.61
N ILE A 328 8.46 46.06 28.82
CA ILE A 328 8.00 45.26 29.99
C ILE A 328 6.71 45.89 30.58
N ASN A 329 6.56 47.21 30.48
CA ASN A 329 5.41 47.93 31.04
C ASN A 329 4.25 48.06 30.05
N GLY A 330 4.43 47.66 28.78
CA GLY A 330 3.40 47.64 27.75
C GLY A 330 2.96 49.04 27.28
N ASN A 331 3.78 50.08 27.47
CA ASN A 331 3.44 51.44 27.08
C ASN A 331 3.75 51.75 25.61
N GLY A 332 4.29 50.83 24.85
CA GLY A 332 4.67 50.98 23.45
C GLY A 332 5.98 51.74 23.23
N ILE A 333 6.72 52.11 24.29
CA ILE A 333 7.97 52.86 24.23
C ILE A 333 9.05 52.02 24.92
N LEU A 334 10.13 51.71 24.20
CA LEU A 334 11.26 50.98 24.79
C LEU A 334 12.17 51.98 25.53
N GLU A 335 12.07 52.01 26.85
CA GLU A 335 12.87 52.87 27.71
C GLU A 335 14.32 52.36 27.84
N SER A 336 15.26 53.27 28.20
CA SER A 336 16.69 52.92 28.31
C SER A 336 16.97 51.80 29.30
N ALA A 337 16.23 51.69 30.41
CA ALA A 337 16.34 50.66 31.39
C ALA A 337 15.87 49.27 30.86
N GLU A 338 14.77 49.29 30.14
CA GLU A 338 14.18 48.11 29.48
C GLU A 338 15.10 47.59 28.36
N ALA A 339 15.63 48.49 27.53
CA ALA A 339 16.58 48.17 26.48
C ALA A 339 17.87 47.50 27.01
N LEU A 340 18.35 47.95 28.18
CA LEU A 340 19.49 47.37 28.87
C LEU A 340 19.15 45.99 29.42
N ALA A 341 17.97 45.77 29.97
CA ALA A 341 17.53 44.51 30.54
C ALA A 341 17.48 43.37 29.48
N VAL A 342 17.20 43.69 28.22
CA VAL A 342 17.12 42.69 27.13
C VAL A 342 18.32 42.71 26.19
N SER A 343 19.41 43.47 26.52
CA SER A 343 20.58 43.66 25.64
C SER A 343 21.19 42.36 25.17
N ASP A 344 21.35 41.37 26.07
CA ASP A 344 22.01 40.11 25.82
C ASP A 344 21.16 39.14 24.96
N THR A 345 19.84 39.24 25.05
CA THR A 345 18.90 38.35 24.33
C THR A 345 18.41 38.98 23.02
N ARG A 346 18.56 40.28 22.85
CA ARG A 346 18.04 41.05 21.71
C ARG A 346 18.54 40.55 20.35
N SER A 347 19.81 40.20 20.24
CA SER A 347 20.38 39.70 18.98
C SER A 347 19.83 38.33 18.63
N VAL A 348 19.63 37.45 19.62
CA VAL A 348 19.05 36.14 19.45
C VAL A 348 17.57 36.26 19.03
N TYR A 349 16.81 37.11 19.70
CA TYR A 349 15.42 37.38 19.35
C TYR A 349 15.27 37.81 17.90
N PHE A 350 16.02 38.83 17.45
CA PHE A 350 15.94 39.33 16.08
C PHE A 350 16.38 38.28 15.06
N PHE A 351 17.38 37.50 15.36
CA PHE A 351 17.78 36.40 14.48
C PHE A 351 16.65 35.36 14.30
N ILE A 352 16.02 34.94 15.40
CA ILE A 352 14.88 34.01 15.36
C ILE A 352 13.70 34.65 14.62
N LEU A 353 13.36 35.87 14.92
CA LEU A 353 12.23 36.58 14.31
C LEU A 353 12.40 36.73 12.79
N VAL A 354 13.55 37.25 12.34
CA VAL A 354 13.80 37.47 10.91
C VAL A 354 13.83 36.13 10.14
N SER A 355 14.50 35.11 10.69
CA SER A 355 14.51 33.78 10.05
C SER A 355 13.13 33.12 10.05
N HIS A 356 12.35 33.29 11.12
CA HIS A 356 10.96 32.82 11.19
C HIS A 356 10.10 33.49 10.11
N ILE A 357 10.14 34.81 9.98
CA ILE A 357 9.36 35.55 8.98
C ILE A 357 9.76 35.11 7.56
N PHE A 358 11.05 35.02 7.26
CA PHE A 358 11.52 34.64 5.94
C PHE A 358 11.09 33.18 5.61
N LEU A 359 11.29 32.25 6.53
CA LEU A 359 10.95 30.84 6.30
C LEU A 359 9.43 30.61 6.31
N SER A 360 8.65 31.42 6.99
CA SER A 360 7.18 31.35 6.94
C SER A 360 6.61 31.66 5.56
N LEU A 361 7.27 32.53 4.78
CA LEU A 361 6.91 32.76 3.38
C LEU A 361 7.30 31.58 2.49
N VAL A 362 8.48 31.02 2.72
CA VAL A 362 9.02 29.88 1.92
C VAL A 362 8.26 28.58 2.19
N VAL A 363 7.78 28.36 3.41
CA VAL A 363 7.09 27.10 3.78
C VAL A 363 5.76 26.94 3.05
N ILE A 364 5.04 28.01 2.73
CA ILE A 364 3.72 27.95 2.08
C ILE A 364 3.77 27.15 0.77
N PRO A 365 4.56 27.55 -0.26
CA PRO A 365 4.64 26.78 -1.49
C PRO A 365 5.21 25.37 -1.28
N LEU A 366 6.18 25.20 -0.39
CA LEU A 366 6.79 23.89 -0.13
C LEU A 366 5.76 22.89 0.40
N VAL A 367 4.95 23.29 1.37
CA VAL A 367 3.92 22.43 1.96
C VAL A 367 2.81 22.14 0.95
N LEU A 368 2.34 23.15 0.20
CA LEU A 368 1.28 22.98 -0.80
C LEU A 368 1.72 22.04 -1.94
N PHE A 369 2.96 22.17 -2.45
CA PHE A 369 3.47 21.24 -3.46
C PHE A 369 3.69 19.83 -2.91
N THR A 370 4.19 19.70 -1.67
CA THR A 370 4.37 18.42 -1.01
C THR A 370 3.02 17.71 -0.84
N TYR A 371 1.99 18.43 -0.39
CA TYR A 371 0.62 17.91 -0.26
C TYR A 371 0.03 17.50 -1.62
N LYS A 372 0.22 18.35 -2.66
CA LYS A 372 -0.21 18.06 -4.03
C LYS A 372 0.36 16.73 -4.52
N PHE A 373 1.65 16.47 -4.34
CA PHE A 373 2.27 15.23 -4.79
C PHE A 373 1.71 14.00 -4.05
N ALA A 374 1.39 14.13 -2.76
CA ALA A 374 0.70 13.07 -2.02
C ALA A 374 -0.72 12.83 -2.55
N TRP A 375 -1.46 13.92 -2.83
CA TRP A 375 -2.81 13.85 -3.38
C TRP A 375 -2.86 13.20 -4.77
N GLU A 376 -1.88 13.48 -5.62
CA GLU A 376 -1.73 12.90 -6.95
C GLU A 376 -1.16 11.46 -6.92
N GLY A 377 -0.89 10.88 -5.73
CA GLY A 377 -0.31 9.54 -5.59
C GLY A 377 1.18 9.47 -5.97
N ASN A 378 1.82 10.61 -6.26
CA ASN A 378 3.24 10.66 -6.62
C ASN A 378 4.13 10.66 -5.36
N TYR A 379 4.19 9.51 -4.69
CA TYR A 379 4.89 9.37 -3.42
C TYR A 379 6.41 9.56 -3.51
N GLU A 380 7.02 9.31 -4.66
CA GLU A 380 8.45 9.55 -4.87
C GLU A 380 8.78 11.04 -4.82
N ARG A 381 8.00 11.86 -5.54
CA ARG A 381 8.14 13.32 -5.46
C ARG A 381 7.74 13.84 -4.08
N HIS A 382 6.67 13.31 -3.48
CA HIS A 382 6.28 13.65 -2.13
C HIS A 382 7.43 13.45 -1.14
N LYS A 383 8.08 12.28 -1.11
CA LYS A 383 9.23 11.99 -0.25
C LYS A 383 10.40 12.95 -0.49
N LYS A 384 10.71 13.26 -1.75
CA LYS A 384 11.78 14.18 -2.10
C LYS A 384 11.51 15.59 -1.56
N TRP A 385 10.30 16.10 -1.75
CA TRP A 385 9.91 17.43 -1.28
C TRP A 385 9.76 17.51 0.23
N THR A 386 9.27 16.46 0.88
CA THR A 386 9.14 16.37 2.34
C THR A 386 10.49 16.54 3.05
N ARG A 387 11.59 16.09 2.47
CA ARG A 387 12.93 16.26 3.07
C ARG A 387 13.30 17.72 3.30
N VAL A 388 12.76 18.63 2.51
CA VAL A 388 12.99 20.09 2.65
C VAL A 388 11.81 20.74 3.38
N ALA A 389 10.58 20.41 3.01
CA ALA A 389 9.39 21.04 3.57
C ALA A 389 9.21 20.72 5.08
N PHE A 390 9.49 19.49 5.52
CA PHE A 390 9.29 19.09 6.91
C PHE A 390 10.18 19.87 7.89
N PRO A 391 11.50 19.93 7.75
CA PRO A 391 12.35 20.66 8.69
C PRO A 391 12.03 22.17 8.70
N ILE A 392 11.71 22.76 7.56
CA ILE A 392 11.33 24.18 7.49
C ILE A 392 9.99 24.43 8.19
N TRP A 393 8.99 23.58 7.95
CA TRP A 393 7.69 23.74 8.60
C TRP A 393 7.78 23.52 10.12
N LEU A 394 8.52 22.53 10.56
CA LEU A 394 8.77 22.29 11.99
C LEU A 394 9.51 23.49 12.63
N TYR A 395 10.53 24.02 11.96
CA TYR A 395 11.24 25.21 12.43
C TYR A 395 10.30 26.40 12.60
N VAL A 396 9.48 26.69 11.58
CA VAL A 396 8.51 27.81 11.63
C VAL A 396 7.49 27.61 12.77
N ALA A 397 6.97 26.39 12.94
CA ALA A 397 6.02 26.09 14.00
C ALA A 397 6.64 26.26 15.40
N VAL A 398 7.85 25.78 15.62
CA VAL A 398 8.56 25.91 16.91
C VAL A 398 8.97 27.36 17.20
N THR A 399 9.58 28.03 16.21
CA THR A 399 10.04 29.42 16.41
C THR A 399 8.89 30.40 16.57
N GLY A 400 7.71 30.13 16.00
CA GLY A 400 6.51 30.93 16.25
C GLY A 400 6.07 30.91 17.72
N VAL A 401 6.23 29.76 18.41
CA VAL A 401 6.00 29.65 19.86
C VAL A 401 7.10 30.38 20.66
N ILE A 402 8.37 30.21 20.24
CA ILE A 402 9.50 30.85 20.90
C ILE A 402 9.37 32.38 20.83
N VAL A 403 9.08 32.92 19.64
CA VAL A 403 8.87 34.37 19.45
C VAL A 403 7.76 34.91 20.36
N TYR A 404 6.65 34.16 20.50
CA TYR A 404 5.55 34.53 21.39
C TYR A 404 5.98 34.61 22.86
N TYR A 405 6.79 33.66 23.34
CA TYR A 405 7.27 33.68 24.73
C TYR A 405 8.41 34.69 24.99
N MET A 406 9.04 35.20 23.95
CA MET A 406 10.12 36.16 24.08
C MET A 406 9.60 37.62 24.12
N ILE A 407 8.40 37.88 23.59
CA ILE A 407 7.71 39.14 23.63
C ILE A 407 6.90 39.30 24.92
#